data_4eba634715e9ae734c3f61cac52b7d3b
#
_entry.id   4eba634715e9ae734c3f61cac52b7d3b
#
_cell.length_a   1.000
_cell.length_b   1.000
_cell.length_c   1.000
_cell.angle_alpha   90.00
_cell.angle_beta   90.00
_cell.angle_gamma   90.00
#
_symmetry.space_group_name_H-M   'P 1'
#
loop_
_entity.id
_entity.type
_entity.pdbx_description
1 polymer ?
#
loop_
_entity_poly.entity_id
_entity_poly.type
_entity_poly.pdbx_seq_one_letter_code
_entity_poly.pdbx_strand_id
1 'polypeptide(L)'
;MSVLSFSNLSYSYDKKKNVFHNINAEMELGKIYAIFGTSGCGKTTLLSLLGGLDSPTKGKVFFDGKDIMERGLENHRRNHVSFVFQAYNLIDYMTPIENVKLTSKLPPEPILGKMGLTKEEMKRNILQLSGGQQQRVAIA
;
A
#
# COMPACT_ATOMS: atom_id res chain seq x y z
N MET A 1 -14.52 -12.76 10.62
CA MET A 1 -15.21 -11.50 10.24
C MET A 1 -14.42 -10.88 9.11
N SER A 2 -15.04 -10.63 7.96
CA SER A 2 -14.39 -10.03 6.79
C SER A 2 -14.06 -8.58 7.08
N VAL A 3 -12.80 -8.18 6.91
CA VAL A 3 -12.36 -6.80 7.09
C VAL A 3 -12.26 -6.06 5.76
N LEU A 4 -11.89 -6.76 4.70
CA LEU A 4 -11.80 -6.23 3.34
C LEU A 4 -12.46 -7.23 2.39
N SER A 5 -13.34 -6.75 1.53
CA SER A 5 -13.98 -7.60 0.53
C SER A 5 -14.23 -6.82 -0.75
N PHE A 6 -14.44 -7.54 -1.84
CA PHE A 6 -14.85 -6.95 -3.10
C PHE A 6 -15.83 -7.86 -3.84
N SER A 7 -16.76 -7.25 -4.54
CA SER A 7 -17.79 -7.96 -5.28
C SER A 7 -17.93 -7.44 -6.69
N ASN A 8 -18.06 -8.38 -7.65
CA ASN A 8 -18.23 -8.13 -9.09
C ASN A 8 -17.17 -7.18 -9.66
N LEU A 9 -15.95 -7.20 -9.06
CA LEU A 9 -14.90 -6.24 -9.37
C LEU A 9 -14.37 -6.48 -10.78
N SER A 10 -14.38 -5.42 -11.58
CA SER A 10 -13.84 -5.41 -12.93
C SER A 10 -13.01 -4.14 -13.14
N TYR A 11 -11.94 -4.25 -13.90
CA TYR A 11 -11.08 -3.12 -14.22
C TYR A 11 -10.55 -3.17 -15.66
N SER A 12 -10.50 -1.99 -16.27
CA SER A 12 -9.96 -1.78 -17.61
C SER A 12 -9.32 -0.41 -17.70
N TYR A 13 -8.10 -0.32 -18.25
CA TYR A 13 -7.40 0.97 -18.44
C TYR A 13 -8.01 1.81 -19.58
N ASP A 14 -8.45 1.16 -20.65
CA ASP A 14 -8.87 1.82 -21.89
C ASP A 14 -10.31 1.52 -22.32
N LYS A 15 -11.08 0.84 -21.47
CA LYS A 15 -12.42 0.33 -21.74
C LYS A 15 -12.52 -0.72 -22.86
N LYS A 16 -11.41 -1.09 -23.51
CA LYS A 16 -11.37 -2.06 -24.59
C LYS A 16 -10.97 -3.45 -24.12
N LYS A 17 -10.02 -3.53 -23.17
CA LYS A 17 -9.53 -4.80 -22.66
C LYS A 17 -9.59 -4.81 -21.14
N ASN A 18 -10.32 -5.76 -20.58
CA ASN A 18 -10.36 -5.95 -19.13
C ASN A 18 -9.03 -6.53 -18.64
N VAL A 19 -8.50 -5.96 -17.56
CA VAL A 19 -7.38 -6.52 -16.78
C VAL A 19 -7.87 -7.73 -16.00
N PHE A 20 -9.04 -7.60 -15.39
CA PHE A 20 -9.83 -8.70 -14.80
C PHE A 20 -11.32 -8.36 -14.87
N HIS A 21 -12.15 -9.39 -14.76
CA HIS A 21 -13.61 -9.27 -14.92
C HIS A 21 -14.34 -10.08 -13.86
N ASN A 22 -15.28 -9.43 -13.17
CA ASN A 22 -16.22 -10.05 -12.24
C ASN A 22 -15.57 -10.93 -11.18
N ILE A 23 -14.50 -10.43 -10.54
CA ILE A 23 -13.83 -11.14 -9.45
C ILE A 23 -14.44 -10.79 -8.11
N ASN A 24 -14.41 -11.75 -7.19
CA ASN A 24 -14.97 -11.63 -5.85
C ASN A 24 -13.98 -12.25 -4.85
N ALA A 25 -13.80 -11.65 -3.69
CA ALA A 25 -13.11 -12.27 -2.56
C ALA A 25 -13.46 -11.56 -1.25
N GLU A 26 -13.17 -12.27 -0.16
CA GLU A 26 -13.26 -11.76 1.20
C GLU A 26 -11.97 -12.05 1.94
N MET A 27 -11.52 -11.07 2.73
CA MET A 27 -10.30 -11.13 3.52
C MET A 27 -10.63 -10.89 4.98
N GLU A 28 -10.19 -11.80 5.83
CA GLU A 28 -10.45 -11.77 7.26
C GLU A 28 -9.35 -11.06 8.04
N LEU A 29 -9.71 -10.46 9.15
CA LEU A 29 -8.77 -9.83 10.07
C LEU A 29 -7.76 -10.88 10.61
N GLY A 30 -6.50 -10.46 10.72
CA GLY A 30 -5.42 -11.29 11.28
C GLY A 30 -4.87 -12.38 10.34
N LYS A 31 -5.31 -12.41 9.08
CA LYS A 31 -4.79 -13.34 8.07
C LYS A 31 -3.88 -12.65 7.06
N ILE A 32 -2.96 -13.40 6.49
CA ILE A 32 -2.09 -12.98 5.39
C ILE A 32 -2.62 -13.59 4.10
N TYR A 33 -2.82 -12.77 3.08
CA TYR A 33 -3.27 -13.19 1.75
C TYR A 33 -2.17 -12.93 0.73
N ALA A 34 -1.90 -13.91 -0.13
CA ALA A 34 -0.96 -13.79 -1.22
C ALA A 34 -1.68 -13.85 -2.56
N ILE A 35 -1.34 -12.91 -3.46
CA ILE A 35 -1.90 -12.83 -4.81
C ILE A 35 -0.86 -13.36 -5.79
N PHE A 36 -1.14 -14.49 -6.42
CA PHE A 36 -0.28 -15.14 -7.39
C PHE A 36 -0.80 -14.96 -8.82
N GLY A 37 0.11 -14.97 -9.78
CA GLY A 37 -0.21 -14.91 -11.20
C GLY A 37 1.01 -14.48 -12.03
N THR A 38 0.91 -14.63 -13.34
CA THR A 38 1.93 -14.22 -14.30
C THR A 38 2.17 -12.71 -14.29
N SER A 39 3.29 -12.26 -14.85
CA SER A 39 3.54 -10.81 -15.00
C SER A 39 2.45 -10.18 -15.87
N GLY A 40 1.97 -9.01 -15.49
CA GLY A 40 0.93 -8.29 -16.23
C GLY A 40 -0.52 -8.77 -16.04
N CYS A 41 -0.78 -9.78 -15.19
CA CYS A 41 -2.16 -10.26 -14.96
C CYS A 41 -3.01 -9.38 -14.05
N GLY A 42 -2.51 -8.21 -13.61
CA GLY A 42 -3.30 -7.24 -12.85
C GLY A 42 -3.14 -7.28 -11.32
N LYS A 43 -2.15 -8.00 -10.76
CA LYS A 43 -1.93 -8.07 -9.30
C LYS A 43 -1.77 -6.70 -8.65
N THR A 44 -0.89 -5.86 -9.20
CA THR A 44 -0.65 -4.50 -8.71
C THR A 44 -1.89 -3.63 -8.89
N THR A 45 -2.61 -3.79 -10.00
CA THR A 45 -3.88 -3.09 -10.24
C THR A 45 -4.92 -3.46 -9.19
N LEU A 46 -5.06 -4.76 -8.87
CA LEU A 46 -5.96 -5.20 -7.81
C LEU A 46 -5.60 -4.59 -6.46
N LEU A 47 -4.33 -4.63 -6.07
CA LEU A 47 -3.86 -3.99 -4.84
C LEU A 47 -4.14 -2.48 -4.82
N SER A 48 -3.97 -1.79 -5.94
CA SER A 48 -4.29 -0.36 -6.07
C SER A 48 -5.78 -0.07 -5.84
N LEU A 49 -6.66 -0.91 -6.35
CA LEU A 49 -8.11 -0.78 -6.11
C LEU A 49 -8.48 -1.06 -4.65
N LEU A 50 -7.93 -2.14 -4.07
CA LEU A 50 -8.19 -2.50 -2.68
C LEU A 50 -7.70 -1.44 -1.69
N GLY A 51 -6.59 -0.79 -2.03
CA GLY A 51 -6.04 0.30 -1.23
C GLY A 51 -6.63 1.68 -1.53
N GLY A 52 -7.52 1.80 -2.52
CA GLY A 52 -8.14 3.07 -2.87
C GLY A 52 -7.20 4.05 -3.59
N LEU A 53 -6.15 3.56 -4.28
CA LEU A 53 -5.31 4.38 -5.16
C LEU A 53 -5.98 4.63 -6.51
N ASP A 54 -6.91 3.76 -6.91
CA ASP A 54 -7.68 3.84 -8.13
C ASP A 54 -9.11 3.37 -7.88
N SER A 55 -9.99 3.54 -8.87
CA SER A 55 -11.41 3.18 -8.80
C SER A 55 -11.73 2.06 -9.77
N PRO A 56 -12.53 1.06 -9.41
CA PRO A 56 -12.92 0.00 -10.30
C PRO A 56 -13.82 0.51 -11.44
N THR A 57 -13.73 -0.14 -12.61
CA THR A 57 -14.64 0.15 -13.73
C THR A 57 -16.06 -0.35 -13.41
N LYS A 58 -16.17 -1.49 -12.72
CA LYS A 58 -17.43 -2.05 -12.20
C LYS A 58 -17.15 -2.78 -10.87
N GLY A 59 -18.22 -2.97 -10.10
CA GLY A 59 -18.15 -3.62 -8.79
C GLY A 59 -17.78 -2.66 -7.68
N LYS A 60 -17.60 -3.20 -6.49
CA LYS A 60 -17.33 -2.42 -5.28
C LYS A 60 -16.27 -3.08 -4.41
N VAL A 61 -15.54 -2.25 -3.67
CA VAL A 61 -14.63 -2.66 -2.61
C VAL A 61 -15.21 -2.19 -1.27
N PHE A 62 -15.22 -3.08 -0.28
CA PHE A 62 -15.76 -2.81 1.04
C PHE A 62 -14.66 -2.94 2.09
N PHE A 63 -14.60 -2.00 2.99
CA PHE A 63 -13.81 -2.06 4.21
C PHE A 63 -14.75 -2.02 5.42
N ASP A 64 -14.68 -3.05 6.25
CA ASP A 64 -15.56 -3.21 7.42
C ASP A 64 -17.05 -3.08 7.02
N GLY A 65 -17.44 -3.79 5.94
CA GLY A 65 -18.79 -3.83 5.39
C GLY A 65 -19.27 -2.54 4.72
N LYS A 66 -18.47 -1.49 4.60
CA LYS A 66 -18.84 -0.22 3.98
C LYS A 66 -18.04 0.05 2.71
N ASP A 67 -18.72 0.50 1.67
CA ASP A 67 -18.10 0.85 0.39
C ASP A 67 -17.04 1.95 0.58
N ILE A 68 -15.81 1.69 0.14
CA ILE A 68 -14.71 2.65 0.27
C ILE A 68 -14.90 3.89 -0.59
N MET A 69 -15.66 3.79 -1.70
CA MET A 69 -16.00 4.94 -2.55
C MET A 69 -16.96 5.89 -1.83
N GLU A 70 -17.96 5.37 -1.14
CA GLU A 70 -18.94 6.17 -0.39
C GLU A 70 -18.28 6.87 0.82
N ARG A 71 -17.26 6.23 1.44
CA ARG A 71 -16.48 6.82 2.53
C ARG A 71 -15.41 7.82 2.06
N GLY A 72 -15.09 7.82 0.77
CA GLY A 72 -14.01 8.57 0.17
C GLY A 72 -12.66 7.82 0.20
N LEU A 73 -12.06 7.67 -0.98
CA LEU A 73 -10.79 6.94 -1.16
C LEU A 73 -9.63 7.56 -0.36
N GLU A 74 -9.60 8.88 -0.21
CA GLU A 74 -8.59 9.56 0.60
C GLU A 74 -8.70 9.15 2.08
N ASN A 75 -9.92 9.11 2.62
CA ASN A 75 -10.16 8.66 3.99
C ASN A 75 -9.73 7.21 4.19
N HIS A 76 -10.02 6.34 3.21
CA HIS A 76 -9.59 4.94 3.24
C HIS A 76 -8.06 4.82 3.27
N ARG A 77 -7.33 5.52 2.40
CA ARG A 77 -5.86 5.53 2.37
C ARG A 77 -5.25 6.07 3.65
N ARG A 78 -5.84 7.13 4.22
CA ARG A 78 -5.29 7.80 5.41
C ARG A 78 -5.47 6.99 6.69
N ASN A 79 -6.59 6.27 6.82
CA ASN A 79 -7.01 5.73 8.11
C ASN A 79 -7.10 4.19 8.17
N HIS A 80 -7.13 3.50 7.02
CA HIS A 80 -7.43 2.07 6.99
C HIS A 80 -6.37 1.21 6.33
N VAL A 81 -5.52 1.76 5.48
CA VAL A 81 -4.50 0.98 4.75
C VAL A 81 -3.13 1.64 4.82
N SER A 82 -2.10 0.82 4.71
CA SER A 82 -0.73 1.25 4.46
C SER A 82 -0.16 0.48 3.28
N PHE A 83 0.72 1.12 2.52
CA PHE A 83 1.37 0.52 1.36
C PHE A 83 2.87 0.40 1.59
N VAL A 84 3.42 -0.77 1.27
CA VAL A 84 4.85 -0.93 1.06
C VAL A 84 5.05 -1.23 -0.42
N PHE A 85 5.58 -0.27 -1.16
CA PHE A 85 5.79 -0.40 -2.60
C PHE A 85 7.07 -1.18 -2.92
N GLN A 86 7.10 -1.86 -4.07
CA GLN A 86 8.28 -2.58 -4.53
C GLN A 86 9.48 -1.64 -4.77
N ALA A 87 9.25 -0.42 -5.21
CA ALA A 87 10.27 0.62 -5.43
C ALA A 87 10.51 1.50 -4.21
N TYR A 88 10.03 1.11 -3.02
CA TYR A 88 10.09 1.82 -1.73
C TYR A 88 9.45 3.21 -1.72
N ASN A 89 9.44 3.95 -2.80
CA ASN A 89 8.90 5.31 -2.94
C ASN A 89 9.42 6.31 -1.90
N LEU A 90 10.68 6.15 -1.52
CA LEU A 90 11.39 7.09 -0.65
C LEU A 90 11.85 8.29 -1.47
N ILE A 91 11.96 9.44 -0.81
CA ILE A 91 12.48 10.65 -1.43
C ILE A 91 14.01 10.63 -1.35
N ASP A 92 14.67 10.47 -2.47
CA ASP A 92 16.08 10.15 -2.62
C ASP A 92 17.04 11.16 -1.97
N TYR A 93 16.69 12.44 -1.98
CA TYR A 93 17.54 13.52 -1.40
C TYR A 93 17.31 13.73 0.10
N MET A 94 16.37 13.01 0.71
CA MET A 94 16.06 13.07 2.13
C MET A 94 16.80 11.97 2.91
N THR A 95 16.89 12.18 4.22
CA THR A 95 17.33 11.19 5.19
C THR A 95 16.16 10.25 5.58
N PRO A 96 16.41 9.08 6.21
CA PRO A 96 15.38 8.26 6.83
C PRO A 96 14.45 9.03 7.76
N ILE A 97 15.00 9.88 8.63
CA ILE A 97 14.20 10.69 9.55
C ILE A 97 13.25 11.61 8.78
N GLU A 98 13.72 12.29 7.75
CA GLU A 98 12.90 13.20 6.96
C GLU A 98 11.81 12.45 6.17
N ASN A 99 12.13 11.29 5.57
CA ASN A 99 11.15 10.47 4.87
C ASN A 99 10.00 10.03 5.79
N VAL A 100 10.31 9.51 6.99
CA VAL A 100 9.28 9.08 7.94
C VAL A 100 8.45 10.26 8.47
N LYS A 101 9.05 11.43 8.66
CA LYS A 101 8.34 12.65 9.09
C LYS A 101 7.28 13.12 8.12
N LEU A 102 7.35 12.78 6.83
CA LEU A 102 6.32 13.15 5.85
C LEU A 102 4.95 12.55 6.16
N THR A 103 4.93 11.37 6.77
CA THR A 103 3.72 10.59 7.00
C THR A 103 3.35 10.44 8.48
N SER A 104 4.34 10.58 9.36
CA SER A 104 4.16 10.38 10.81
C SER A 104 4.17 11.68 11.60
N LYS A 105 3.24 11.79 12.56
CA LYS A 105 3.25 12.84 13.59
C LYS A 105 4.14 12.50 14.79
N LEU A 106 4.57 11.24 14.89
CA LEU A 106 5.43 10.76 15.96
C LEU A 106 6.92 10.95 15.61
N PRO A 107 7.81 11.05 16.62
CA PRO A 107 9.25 11.07 16.37
C PRO A 107 9.71 9.83 15.60
N PRO A 108 10.47 9.97 14.49
CA PRO A 108 10.87 8.85 13.65
C PRO A 108 11.93 7.93 14.29
N GLU A 109 12.77 8.47 15.15
CA GLU A 109 13.94 7.78 15.69
C GLU A 109 13.59 6.47 16.41
N PRO A 110 12.53 6.39 17.25
CA PRO A 110 12.18 5.16 17.92
C PRO A 110 11.77 4.03 16.97
N ILE A 111 11.00 4.34 15.93
CA ILE A 111 10.56 3.33 14.96
C ILE A 111 11.73 2.91 14.05
N LEU A 112 12.53 3.85 13.57
CA LEU A 112 13.72 3.56 12.77
C LEU A 112 14.74 2.70 13.55
N GLY A 113 14.90 2.97 14.87
CA GLY A 113 15.71 2.14 15.75
C GLY A 113 15.18 0.72 15.90
N LYS A 114 13.85 0.54 16.05
CA LYS A 114 13.20 -0.79 16.05
C LYS A 114 13.39 -1.51 14.72
N MET A 115 13.45 -0.79 13.60
CA MET A 115 13.76 -1.35 12.28
C MET A 115 15.26 -1.65 12.08
N GLY A 116 16.10 -1.44 13.10
CA GLY A 116 17.51 -1.80 13.10
C GLY A 116 18.42 -0.79 12.40
N LEU A 117 18.01 0.47 12.27
CA LEU A 117 18.89 1.55 11.81
C LEU A 117 19.65 2.16 12.99
N THR A 118 20.95 2.39 12.80
CA THR A 118 21.77 3.14 13.75
C THR A 118 21.48 4.65 13.66
N LYS A 119 21.86 5.40 14.69
CA LYS A 119 21.73 6.87 14.71
C LYS A 119 22.45 7.56 13.56
N GLU A 120 23.54 6.99 13.09
CA GLU A 120 24.31 7.50 11.95
C GLU A 120 23.58 7.26 10.63
N GLU A 121 23.06 6.03 10.44
CA GLU A 121 22.29 5.65 9.25
C GLU A 121 20.99 6.47 9.10
N MET A 122 20.34 6.79 10.21
CA MET A 122 19.12 7.63 10.22
C MET A 122 19.36 9.05 9.66
N LYS A 123 20.61 9.53 9.69
CA LYS A 123 21.01 10.88 9.24
C LYS A 123 21.70 10.91 7.87
N ARG A 124 21.99 9.73 7.29
CA ARG A 124 22.58 9.63 5.95
C ARG A 124 21.52 9.88 4.89
N ASN A 125 21.96 10.26 3.70
CA ASN A 125 21.09 10.30 2.54
C ASN A 125 20.58 8.88 2.22
N ILE A 126 19.31 8.77 1.82
CA ILE A 126 18.67 7.48 1.50
C ILE A 126 19.48 6.65 0.49
N LEU A 127 20.06 7.29 -0.52
CA LEU A 127 20.87 6.60 -1.55
C LEU A 127 22.16 5.99 -1.03
N GLN A 128 22.62 6.37 0.17
CA GLN A 128 23.79 5.80 0.82
C GLN A 128 23.47 4.56 1.65
N LEU A 129 22.19 4.21 1.76
CA LEU A 129 21.73 3.03 2.47
C LEU A 129 21.63 1.82 1.52
N SER A 130 21.85 0.62 2.05
CA SER A 130 21.58 -0.61 1.32
C SER A 130 20.08 -0.76 1.00
N GLY A 131 19.76 -1.55 -0.03
CA GLY A 131 18.35 -1.82 -0.40
C GLY A 131 17.52 -2.35 0.77
N GLY A 132 18.08 -3.24 1.61
CA GLY A 132 17.40 -3.72 2.81
C GLY A 132 17.18 -2.65 3.87
N GLN A 133 18.09 -1.69 4.01
CA GLN A 133 17.90 -0.54 4.90
C GLN A 133 16.83 0.40 4.37
N GLN A 134 16.85 0.71 3.06
CA GLN A 134 15.81 1.51 2.40
C GLN A 134 14.43 0.86 2.56
N GLN A 135 14.32 -0.45 2.38
CA GLN A 135 13.07 -1.19 2.61
C GLN A 135 12.57 -1.04 4.04
N ARG A 136 13.45 -1.13 5.03
CA ARG A 136 13.08 -0.93 6.44
C ARG A 136 12.62 0.50 6.75
N VAL A 137 13.20 1.51 6.08
CA VAL A 137 12.71 2.90 6.16
C VAL A 137 11.31 3.03 5.55
N ALA A 138 11.06 2.37 4.41
CA ALA A 138 9.74 2.40 3.76
C ALA A 138 8.63 1.70 4.58
N ILE A 139 9.01 0.79 5.48
CA ILE A 139 8.07 0.10 6.39
C ILE A 139 7.83 0.92 7.67
N ALA A 140 8.79 1.76 8.07
CA ALA A 140 8.72 2.58 9.27
C ALA A 140 7.68 3.69 9.18
#